data_beebab0a3c011412c8697faea7a1715f
#
_entry.id   beebab0a3c011412c8697faea7a1715f
#
_cell.length_a   1.000
_cell.length_b   1.000
_cell.length_c   1.000
_cell.angle_alpha   90.00
_cell.angle_beta   90.00
_cell.angle_gamma   90.00
#
_symmetry.space_group_name_H-M   'P 1'
#
loop_
_entity.id
_entity.type
_entity.pdbx_description
1 polymer ?
#
loop_
_entity_poly.entity_id
_entity_poly.type
_entity_poly.pdbx_seq_one_letter_code
_entity_poly.pdbx_strand_id
1 'polypeptide(L)'
;MPEGVRNKVAIIGMGCTRFGELWDKNSESLIVEAFGEAIQDAGIEKKDIDAAWFSSCFAENNVGKSAIPLASALKLPFLPVTRTENFCASGTEAIRAACYAVASGASDVALAVGVEKLKDIGYGGLPDFSQLRGIYNRQIYPNMTAPGMFAMMATKYFDRYGLSPEEGKRTIAKISAKSHYNGAHNPKAHLQREVSVETIMNAPMVAWPLGLFDCCGVTDGAAAAIIVRADRAKDFRPDPIYVKALQIAVSPEEEFRYHQWDGTHVETTVRAATRAYKEAGIKNPREELSLIEVHDCFSITELVIYEDLLISPRGKAKEDVDSGFYNLDGKLPCNSDGGLKSFGHPIGATGIRMVYEIYKQFQGKCGIRQLKNPRFGLSHNLGGFPANCVIGITIWGKEL
;
A
#
# COMPACT_ATOMS: atom_id res chain seq x y z
N MET A 1 -5.52 -26.20 1.15
CA MET A 1 -5.96 -24.81 1.34
C MET A 1 -7.09 -24.55 0.37
N PRO A 2 -8.06 -23.69 0.70
CA PRO A 2 -9.11 -23.29 -0.24
C PRO A 2 -8.52 -22.78 -1.57
N GLU A 3 -9.27 -22.89 -2.67
CA GLU A 3 -8.84 -22.44 -4.01
C GLU A 3 -8.65 -20.90 -4.11
N GLY A 4 -9.14 -20.14 -3.13
CA GLY A 4 -9.11 -18.69 -3.16
C GLY A 4 -10.05 -18.07 -4.20
N VAL A 5 -9.70 -16.85 -4.65
CA VAL A 5 -10.51 -16.06 -5.62
C VAL A 5 -9.78 -15.85 -6.96
N ARG A 6 -8.74 -16.64 -7.21
CA ARG A 6 -7.98 -16.56 -8.46
C ARG A 6 -8.91 -16.63 -9.67
N ASN A 7 -8.81 -15.64 -10.57
CA ASN A 7 -9.57 -15.53 -11.82
C ASN A 7 -11.10 -15.48 -11.67
N LYS A 8 -11.63 -15.21 -10.46
CA LYS A 8 -13.07 -15.12 -10.23
C LYS A 8 -13.62 -13.70 -10.34
N VAL A 9 -12.75 -12.71 -10.11
CA VAL A 9 -13.14 -11.29 -10.11
C VAL A 9 -12.13 -10.44 -10.87
N ALA A 10 -12.58 -9.28 -11.32
CA ALA A 10 -11.79 -8.31 -12.04
C ALA A 10 -12.11 -6.87 -11.57
N ILE A 11 -11.14 -5.98 -11.74
CA ILE A 11 -11.35 -4.53 -11.62
C ILE A 11 -11.62 -3.98 -13.02
N ILE A 12 -12.69 -3.21 -13.15
CA ILE A 12 -13.11 -2.58 -14.40
C ILE A 12 -12.95 -1.05 -14.39
N GLY A 13 -12.73 -0.44 -13.22
CA GLY A 13 -12.50 1.00 -13.12
C GLY A 13 -11.81 1.35 -11.81
N MET A 14 -10.89 2.31 -11.87
CA MET A 14 -10.23 2.84 -10.69
C MET A 14 -10.09 4.35 -10.75
N GLY A 15 -10.10 4.97 -9.57
CA GLY A 15 -9.86 6.39 -9.39
C GLY A 15 -8.95 6.66 -8.20
N CYS A 16 -8.20 7.74 -8.29
CA CYS A 16 -7.30 8.19 -7.23
C CYS A 16 -7.17 9.71 -7.29
N THR A 17 -7.37 10.38 -6.17
CA THR A 17 -7.11 11.83 -6.11
C THR A 17 -5.62 12.12 -6.25
N ARG A 18 -5.24 13.34 -6.56
CA ARG A 18 -3.90 13.80 -6.22
C ARG A 18 -3.75 13.70 -4.70
N PHE A 19 -2.63 13.14 -4.24
CA PHE A 19 -2.28 13.12 -2.83
C PHE A 19 -1.51 14.39 -2.44
N GLY A 20 -1.64 14.81 -1.18
CA GLY A 20 -0.95 16.03 -0.74
C GLY A 20 -1.44 16.56 0.60
N GLU A 21 -1.05 17.79 0.89
CA GLU A 21 -1.62 18.61 1.96
C GLU A 21 -2.83 19.37 1.37
N LEU A 22 -4.02 18.79 1.48
CA LEU A 22 -5.23 19.23 0.77
C LEU A 22 -6.13 20.06 1.71
N TRP A 23 -5.64 21.22 2.14
CA TRP A 23 -6.32 22.11 3.08
C TRP A 23 -7.66 22.66 2.57
N ASP A 24 -7.83 22.71 1.26
CA ASP A 24 -9.02 23.19 0.55
C ASP A 24 -10.10 22.12 0.35
N LYS A 25 -9.83 20.85 0.73
CA LYS A 25 -10.73 19.70 0.55
C LYS A 25 -11.04 19.01 1.86
N ASN A 26 -12.28 18.62 2.06
CA ASN A 26 -12.67 17.69 3.12
C ASN A 26 -12.70 16.24 2.63
N SER A 27 -12.90 15.29 3.52
CA SER A 27 -12.96 13.86 3.18
C SER A 27 -14.06 13.52 2.19
N GLU A 28 -15.21 14.18 2.26
CA GLU A 28 -16.34 14.00 1.33
C GLU A 28 -15.94 14.36 -0.10
N SER A 29 -15.29 15.53 -0.29
CA SER A 29 -14.80 15.97 -1.60
C SER A 29 -13.80 14.98 -2.21
N LEU A 30 -12.90 14.43 -1.38
CA LEU A 30 -11.91 13.44 -1.82
C LEU A 30 -12.57 12.13 -2.23
N ILE A 31 -13.57 11.65 -1.46
CA ILE A 31 -14.35 10.47 -1.79
C ILE A 31 -15.07 10.65 -3.14
N VAL A 32 -15.73 11.79 -3.34
CA VAL A 32 -16.46 12.10 -4.58
C VAL A 32 -15.51 12.16 -5.78
N GLU A 33 -14.35 12.78 -5.64
CA GLU A 33 -13.34 12.89 -6.70
C GLU A 33 -12.81 11.51 -7.13
N ALA A 34 -12.37 10.67 -6.16
CA ALA A 34 -11.87 9.33 -6.45
C ALA A 34 -12.94 8.42 -7.06
N PHE A 35 -14.16 8.48 -6.53
CA PHE A 35 -15.29 7.75 -7.07
C PHE A 35 -15.66 8.21 -8.48
N GLY A 36 -15.67 9.52 -8.73
CA GLY A 36 -15.97 10.10 -10.03
C GLY A 36 -15.03 9.60 -11.13
N GLU A 37 -13.70 9.56 -10.84
CA GLU A 37 -12.73 8.97 -11.77
C GLU A 37 -12.99 7.48 -11.98
N ALA A 38 -13.24 6.71 -10.90
CA ALA A 38 -13.43 5.26 -10.97
C ALA A 38 -14.66 4.89 -11.82
N ILE A 39 -15.80 5.57 -11.61
CA ILE A 39 -17.04 5.28 -12.33
C ILE A 39 -16.96 5.68 -13.80
N GLN A 40 -16.29 6.81 -14.09
CA GLN A 40 -16.03 7.25 -15.45
C GLN A 40 -15.09 6.26 -16.17
N ASP A 41 -14.04 5.80 -15.52
CA ASP A 41 -13.09 4.83 -16.08
C ASP A 41 -13.74 3.46 -16.31
N ALA A 42 -14.70 3.06 -15.45
CA ALA A 42 -15.48 1.83 -15.61
C ALA A 42 -16.57 1.91 -16.69
N GLY A 43 -17.03 3.11 -17.04
CA GLY A 43 -18.11 3.31 -18.00
C GLY A 43 -19.49 2.88 -17.49
N ILE A 44 -19.73 2.94 -16.17
CA ILE A 44 -21.00 2.56 -15.53
C ILE A 44 -21.66 3.75 -14.83
N GLU A 45 -22.89 3.58 -14.37
CA GLU A 45 -23.60 4.56 -13.57
C GLU A 45 -23.59 4.18 -12.08
N LYS A 46 -23.75 5.17 -11.20
CA LYS A 46 -23.83 4.95 -9.74
C LYS A 46 -24.90 3.93 -9.34
N LYS A 47 -26.03 3.90 -10.05
CA LYS A 47 -27.14 2.96 -9.80
C LYS A 47 -26.77 1.50 -10.04
N ASP A 48 -25.70 1.22 -10.80
CA ASP A 48 -25.27 -0.14 -11.12
C ASP A 48 -24.48 -0.77 -9.96
N ILE A 49 -24.05 0.04 -8.96
CA ILE A 49 -23.36 -0.43 -7.76
C ILE A 49 -24.39 -0.97 -6.77
N ASP A 50 -24.19 -2.18 -6.31
CA ASP A 50 -25.10 -2.87 -5.38
C ASP A 50 -24.53 -3.07 -3.98
N ALA A 51 -23.21 -2.94 -3.77
CA ALA A 51 -22.59 -2.96 -2.45
C ALA A 51 -21.29 -2.15 -2.43
N ALA A 52 -20.88 -1.66 -1.23
CA ALA A 52 -19.64 -0.91 -1.09
C ALA A 52 -18.86 -1.26 0.18
N TRP A 53 -17.53 -1.14 0.08
CA TRP A 53 -16.58 -1.28 1.19
C TRP A 53 -15.78 0.00 1.35
N PHE A 54 -15.71 0.48 2.57
CA PHE A 54 -15.14 1.77 2.93
C PHE A 54 -14.00 1.61 3.92
N SER A 55 -12.82 2.13 3.59
CA SER A 55 -11.65 2.08 4.47
C SER A 55 -11.18 3.45 4.91
N SER A 56 -10.92 3.57 6.21
CA SER A 56 -10.29 4.70 6.86
C SER A 56 -9.78 4.24 8.23
N CYS A 57 -8.60 4.69 8.64
CA CYS A 57 -7.95 4.26 9.89
C CYS A 57 -8.16 5.27 11.03
N PHE A 58 -7.75 6.52 10.83
CA PHE A 58 -7.82 7.58 11.85
C PHE A 58 -9.02 8.52 11.66
N ALA A 59 -10.13 7.96 11.25
CA ALA A 59 -11.26 8.68 10.74
C ALA A 59 -12.11 9.47 11.75
N GLU A 60 -11.93 9.24 13.04
CA GLU A 60 -12.94 9.69 14.04
C GLU A 60 -13.14 11.20 14.06
N ASN A 61 -12.10 11.99 13.79
CA ASN A 61 -12.17 13.45 13.82
C ASN A 61 -12.57 14.09 12.49
N ASN A 62 -12.06 13.54 11.37
CA ASN A 62 -12.07 14.25 10.08
C ASN A 62 -12.89 13.55 8.99
N VAL A 63 -13.21 12.26 9.18
CA VAL A 63 -13.97 11.45 8.24
C VAL A 63 -15.30 10.98 8.83
N GLY A 64 -15.31 10.65 10.13
CA GLY A 64 -16.45 10.10 10.84
C GLY A 64 -16.38 8.59 11.05
N LYS A 65 -17.35 8.06 11.79
CA LYS A 65 -17.45 6.64 12.17
C LYS A 65 -18.37 5.87 11.24
N SER A 66 -18.24 4.55 11.23
CA SER A 66 -19.08 3.61 10.47
C SER A 66 -18.97 3.76 8.94
N ALA A 67 -19.91 3.22 8.24
CA ALA A 67 -20.06 3.30 6.78
C ALA A 67 -20.79 4.58 6.30
N ILE A 68 -21.40 5.34 7.24
CA ILE A 68 -22.23 6.52 6.92
C ILE A 68 -21.47 7.57 6.10
N PRO A 69 -20.20 7.91 6.38
CA PRO A 69 -19.49 8.91 5.59
C PRO A 69 -19.45 8.61 4.10
N LEU A 70 -19.19 7.36 3.70
CA LEU A 70 -19.22 6.97 2.29
C LEU A 70 -20.62 7.08 1.69
N ALA A 71 -21.62 6.52 2.38
CA ALA A 71 -23.00 6.55 1.91
C ALA A 71 -23.53 7.97 1.73
N SER A 72 -23.19 8.88 2.67
CA SER A 72 -23.57 10.30 2.62
C SER A 72 -22.84 11.03 1.48
N ALA A 73 -21.53 10.88 1.37
CA ALA A 73 -20.72 11.55 0.34
C ALA A 73 -21.19 11.21 -1.07
N LEU A 74 -21.45 9.93 -1.33
CA LEU A 74 -21.88 9.45 -2.63
C LEU A 74 -23.41 9.44 -2.82
N LYS A 75 -24.18 9.77 -1.78
CA LYS A 75 -25.66 9.68 -1.81
C LYS A 75 -26.12 8.30 -2.30
N LEU A 76 -25.61 7.25 -1.65
CA LEU A 76 -25.96 5.86 -1.95
C LEU A 76 -27.26 5.50 -1.21
N PRO A 77 -28.38 5.29 -1.91
CA PRO A 77 -29.67 5.05 -1.26
C PRO A 77 -29.79 3.61 -0.78
N PHE A 78 -29.75 3.39 0.53
CA PHE A 78 -30.04 2.09 1.17
C PHE A 78 -29.14 0.91 0.71
N LEU A 79 -27.97 1.17 0.13
CA LEU A 79 -27.01 0.14 -0.24
C LEU A 79 -26.32 -0.45 1.00
N PRO A 80 -25.98 -1.73 0.99
CA PRO A 80 -25.11 -2.30 2.00
C PRO A 80 -23.70 -1.70 1.86
N VAL A 81 -23.25 -0.99 2.91
CA VAL A 81 -21.93 -0.41 2.99
C VAL A 81 -21.24 -0.92 4.25
N THR A 82 -20.06 -1.50 4.11
CA THR A 82 -19.25 -2.02 5.23
C THR A 82 -17.98 -1.20 5.39
N ARG A 83 -17.69 -0.72 6.60
CA ARG A 83 -16.40 -0.14 6.93
C ARG A 83 -15.41 -1.22 7.32
N THR A 84 -14.18 -1.13 6.79
CA THR A 84 -13.05 -1.98 7.11
C THR A 84 -11.92 -1.17 7.73
N GLU A 85 -11.21 -1.77 8.69
CA GLU A 85 -10.02 -1.18 9.32
C GLU A 85 -9.03 -2.30 9.66
N ASN A 86 -7.78 -2.15 9.25
CA ASN A 86 -6.62 -2.99 9.53
C ASN A 86 -5.35 -2.13 9.45
N PHE A 87 -5.34 -1.00 10.19
CA PHE A 87 -4.28 0.02 10.09
C PHE A 87 -4.01 0.40 8.62
N CYS A 88 -2.74 0.49 8.23
CA CYS A 88 -2.37 0.86 6.87
C CYS A 88 -2.79 -0.20 5.82
N ALA A 89 -3.15 -1.41 6.20
CA ALA A 89 -3.70 -2.44 5.30
C ALA A 89 -5.21 -2.31 5.05
N SER A 90 -5.88 -1.29 5.61
CA SER A 90 -7.33 -1.08 5.50
C SER A 90 -7.84 -1.00 4.07
N GLY A 91 -7.10 -0.31 3.18
CA GLY A 91 -7.48 -0.22 1.75
C GLY A 91 -7.41 -1.57 1.03
N THR A 92 -6.40 -2.37 1.32
CA THR A 92 -6.29 -3.73 0.79
C THR A 92 -7.43 -4.61 1.28
N GLU A 93 -7.84 -4.48 2.55
CA GLU A 93 -8.97 -5.21 3.12
C GLU A 93 -10.30 -4.81 2.45
N ALA A 94 -10.50 -3.52 2.14
CA ALA A 94 -11.69 -3.08 1.41
C ALA A 94 -11.80 -3.74 0.03
N ILE A 95 -10.69 -3.78 -0.74
CA ILE A 95 -10.66 -4.50 -2.03
C ILE A 95 -10.92 -5.99 -1.81
N ARG A 96 -10.28 -6.63 -0.83
CA ARG A 96 -10.42 -8.06 -0.57
C ARG A 96 -11.86 -8.43 -0.23
N ALA A 97 -12.50 -7.67 0.65
CA ALA A 97 -13.88 -7.92 1.05
C ALA A 97 -14.86 -7.72 -0.13
N ALA A 98 -14.67 -6.66 -0.94
CA ALA A 98 -15.44 -6.45 -2.16
C ALA A 98 -15.28 -7.60 -3.16
N CYS A 99 -14.03 -8.06 -3.37
CA CYS A 99 -13.76 -9.22 -4.23
C CYS A 99 -14.42 -10.52 -3.74
N TYR A 100 -14.44 -10.75 -2.43
CA TYR A 100 -15.12 -11.93 -1.87
C TYR A 100 -16.63 -11.87 -2.04
N ALA A 101 -17.24 -10.70 -1.87
CA ALA A 101 -18.66 -10.52 -2.10
C ALA A 101 -19.04 -10.80 -3.56
N VAL A 102 -18.27 -10.28 -4.51
CA VAL A 102 -18.51 -10.54 -5.95
C VAL A 102 -18.23 -12.02 -6.29
N ALA A 103 -17.16 -12.60 -5.79
CA ALA A 103 -16.82 -14.00 -6.05
C ALA A 103 -17.84 -15.00 -5.48
N SER A 104 -18.52 -14.63 -4.39
CA SER A 104 -19.56 -15.43 -3.77
C SER A 104 -20.94 -15.24 -4.40
N GLY A 105 -21.10 -14.25 -5.29
CA GLY A 105 -22.39 -13.86 -5.86
C GLY A 105 -23.29 -13.05 -4.93
N ALA A 106 -22.75 -12.52 -3.82
CA ALA A 106 -23.46 -11.62 -2.91
C ALA A 106 -23.57 -10.18 -3.47
N SER A 107 -22.76 -9.84 -4.48
CA SER A 107 -22.75 -8.57 -5.18
C SER A 107 -22.36 -8.80 -6.65
N ASP A 108 -22.99 -8.08 -7.58
CA ASP A 108 -22.61 -8.11 -9.01
C ASP A 108 -21.58 -7.03 -9.34
N VAL A 109 -21.77 -5.82 -8.78
CA VAL A 109 -20.90 -4.66 -8.97
C VAL A 109 -20.57 -4.04 -7.62
N ALA A 110 -19.37 -4.33 -7.11
CA ALA A 110 -18.89 -3.85 -5.81
C ALA A 110 -17.99 -2.63 -5.94
N LEU A 111 -18.12 -1.70 -5.00
CA LEU A 111 -17.26 -0.54 -4.86
C LEU A 111 -16.35 -0.68 -3.64
N ALA A 112 -15.05 -0.47 -3.79
CA ALA A 112 -14.13 -0.27 -2.69
C ALA A 112 -13.61 1.18 -2.71
N VAL A 113 -13.70 1.89 -1.57
CA VAL A 113 -13.21 3.28 -1.43
C VAL A 113 -12.40 3.41 -0.16
N GLY A 114 -11.26 4.08 -0.26
CA GLY A 114 -10.45 4.44 0.90
C GLY A 114 -10.16 5.93 0.92
N VAL A 115 -10.19 6.53 2.11
CA VAL A 115 -9.86 7.94 2.32
C VAL A 115 -9.15 8.13 3.64
N GLU A 116 -8.25 9.11 3.67
CA GLU A 116 -7.73 9.65 4.94
C GLU A 116 -7.51 11.15 4.80
N LYS A 117 -7.81 11.88 5.87
CA LYS A 117 -7.66 13.33 5.97
C LYS A 117 -6.77 13.67 7.18
N LEU A 118 -5.50 13.34 7.08
CA LEU A 118 -4.54 13.38 8.18
C LEU A 118 -4.03 14.79 8.50
N LYS A 119 -3.95 15.67 7.49
CA LYS A 119 -3.39 17.02 7.68
C LYS A 119 -4.26 17.93 8.54
N ASP A 120 -5.55 17.69 8.63
CA ASP A 120 -6.46 18.48 9.48
C ASP A 120 -6.11 18.44 10.97
N ILE A 121 -5.33 17.46 11.41
CA ILE A 121 -4.79 17.41 12.78
C ILE A 121 -3.44 18.14 12.91
N GLY A 122 -2.95 18.77 11.84
CA GLY A 122 -1.73 19.58 11.83
C GLY A 122 -0.47 18.83 11.45
N TYR A 123 0.68 19.32 11.90
CA TYR A 123 2.01 18.81 11.52
C TYR A 123 2.62 17.84 12.54
N GLY A 124 1.90 17.47 13.58
CA GLY A 124 2.38 16.61 14.67
C GLY A 124 2.60 15.14 14.32
N GLY A 125 2.42 14.75 13.07
CA GLY A 125 2.52 13.38 12.62
C GLY A 125 1.22 12.58 12.84
N LEU A 126 1.32 11.26 12.92
CA LEU A 126 0.16 10.40 13.19
C LEU A 126 -0.28 10.53 14.65
N PRO A 127 -1.59 10.35 14.94
CA PRO A 127 -2.08 10.27 16.31
C PRO A 127 -1.32 9.22 17.12
N ASP A 128 -1.21 9.46 18.42
CA ASP A 128 -0.50 8.57 19.34
C ASP A 128 -1.18 7.20 19.39
N PHE A 129 -0.43 6.16 19.03
CA PHE A 129 -0.85 4.76 19.13
C PHE A 129 -1.01 4.28 20.58
N SER A 130 -0.55 5.04 21.56
CA SER A 130 -0.69 4.71 23.00
C SER A 130 -2.14 4.48 23.41
N GLN A 131 -3.08 5.09 22.72
CA GLN A 131 -4.51 4.95 23.00
C GLN A 131 -5.06 3.55 22.66
N LEU A 132 -4.37 2.79 21.83
CA LEU A 132 -4.83 1.47 21.37
C LEU A 132 -4.76 0.41 22.49
N ARG A 133 -3.90 0.59 23.49
CA ARG A 133 -3.66 -0.37 24.57
C ARG A 133 -3.75 0.23 25.98
N GLY A 134 -4.31 1.43 26.11
CA GLY A 134 -4.52 2.09 27.38
C GLY A 134 -3.25 2.28 28.21
N ILE A 135 -3.35 1.99 29.51
CA ILE A 135 -2.27 2.21 30.48
C ILE A 135 -1.00 1.40 30.16
N TYR A 136 -1.13 0.24 29.53
CA TYR A 136 -0.01 -0.61 29.16
C TYR A 136 0.98 0.13 28.23
N ASN A 137 0.46 0.82 27.22
CA ASN A 137 1.29 1.60 26.30
C ASN A 137 1.98 2.78 27.02
N ARG A 138 1.28 3.44 27.95
CA ARG A 138 1.85 4.57 28.69
C ARG A 138 2.97 4.17 29.64
N GLN A 139 2.92 2.99 30.21
CA GLN A 139 3.90 2.51 31.17
C GLN A 139 5.06 1.75 30.54
N ILE A 140 4.78 0.94 29.50
CA ILE A 140 5.75 0.02 28.92
C ILE A 140 6.41 0.60 27.67
N TYR A 141 5.68 1.39 26.90
CA TYR A 141 6.16 1.99 25.64
C TYR A 141 6.04 3.52 25.63
N PRO A 142 6.57 4.22 26.65
CA PRO A 142 6.55 5.68 26.65
C PRO A 142 7.37 6.18 25.45
N ASN A 143 6.80 7.13 24.70
CA ASN A 143 7.46 7.79 23.57
C ASN A 143 7.80 6.90 22.37
N MET A 144 7.18 5.74 22.21
CA MET A 144 7.32 4.95 20.97
C MET A 144 6.62 5.66 19.83
N THR A 145 7.41 6.08 18.85
CA THR A 145 6.91 6.66 17.58
C THR A 145 7.09 5.65 16.44
N ALA A 146 6.30 5.80 15.36
CA ALA A 146 6.48 4.97 14.18
C ALA A 146 7.92 5.05 13.62
N PRO A 147 8.52 6.23 13.41
CA PRO A 147 9.93 6.30 12.98
C PRO A 147 10.90 5.56 13.91
N GLY A 148 10.70 5.65 15.23
CA GLY A 148 11.55 4.98 16.22
C GLY A 148 11.52 3.46 16.10
N MET A 149 10.34 2.87 15.90
CA MET A 149 10.17 1.42 15.73
C MET A 149 10.87 0.90 14.47
N PHE A 150 10.73 1.59 13.37
CA PHE A 150 11.39 1.20 12.12
C PHE A 150 12.88 1.51 12.12
N ALA A 151 13.31 2.53 12.87
CA ALA A 151 14.73 2.79 13.09
C ALA A 151 15.44 1.65 13.86
N MET A 152 14.76 1.05 14.85
CA MET A 152 15.29 -0.16 15.52
C MET A 152 15.45 -1.32 14.54
N MET A 153 14.50 -1.54 13.62
CA MET A 153 14.64 -2.54 12.56
C MET A 153 15.84 -2.22 11.66
N ALA A 154 16.06 -0.96 11.30
CA ALA A 154 17.18 -0.55 10.47
C ALA A 154 18.52 -0.85 11.16
N THR A 155 18.69 -0.49 12.43
CA THR A 155 19.91 -0.75 13.18
C THR A 155 20.18 -2.23 13.33
N LYS A 156 19.14 -3.03 13.60
CA LYS A 156 19.26 -4.49 13.68
C LYS A 156 19.61 -5.14 12.35
N TYR A 157 19.01 -4.67 11.26
CA TYR A 157 19.35 -5.15 9.92
C TYR A 157 20.81 -4.86 9.56
N PHE A 158 21.29 -3.64 9.83
CA PHE A 158 22.70 -3.27 9.56
C PHE A 158 23.66 -4.13 10.36
N ASP A 159 23.43 -4.29 11.67
CA ASP A 159 24.24 -5.13 12.55
C ASP A 159 24.26 -6.59 12.08
N ARG A 160 23.08 -7.17 11.81
CA ARG A 160 22.92 -8.56 11.40
C ARG A 160 23.70 -8.93 10.14
N TYR A 161 23.72 -7.99 9.16
CA TYR A 161 24.34 -8.23 7.86
C TYR A 161 25.69 -7.53 7.69
N GLY A 162 26.28 -7.05 8.78
CA GLY A 162 27.64 -6.49 8.82
C GLY A 162 27.79 -5.20 8.01
N LEU A 163 26.71 -4.42 7.86
CA LEU A 163 26.78 -3.12 7.20
C LEU A 163 27.26 -2.07 8.18
N SER A 164 28.28 -1.31 7.79
CA SER A 164 28.63 -0.10 8.54
C SER A 164 27.43 0.88 8.57
N PRO A 165 27.34 1.76 9.57
CA PRO A 165 26.27 2.77 9.64
C PRO A 165 26.14 3.59 8.37
N GLU A 166 27.27 3.93 7.74
CA GLU A 166 27.28 4.71 6.50
C GLU A 166 26.76 3.87 5.30
N GLU A 167 27.22 2.63 5.15
CA GLU A 167 26.74 1.73 4.08
C GLU A 167 25.25 1.45 4.19
N GLY A 168 24.77 1.13 5.41
CA GLY A 168 23.36 0.91 5.67
C GLY A 168 22.52 2.14 5.34
N LYS A 169 22.94 3.31 5.82
CA LYS A 169 22.28 4.59 5.54
C LYS A 169 22.28 4.90 4.03
N ARG A 170 23.38 4.68 3.34
CA ARG A 170 23.47 4.90 1.88
C ARG A 170 22.56 3.96 1.10
N THR A 171 22.42 2.72 1.54
CA THR A 171 21.52 1.74 0.93
C THR A 171 20.06 2.21 1.00
N ILE A 172 19.59 2.59 2.20
CA ILE A 172 18.22 3.08 2.35
C ILE A 172 18.00 4.45 1.68
N ALA A 173 19.04 5.29 1.58
CA ALA A 173 18.99 6.55 0.84
C ALA A 173 18.80 6.34 -0.68
N LYS A 174 19.39 5.29 -1.26
CA LYS A 174 19.16 4.93 -2.67
C LYS A 174 17.71 4.54 -2.92
N ILE A 175 17.08 3.81 -1.99
CA ILE A 175 15.64 3.48 -2.04
C ILE A 175 14.81 4.77 -2.02
N SER A 176 15.12 5.69 -1.11
CA SER A 176 14.44 6.99 -1.04
C SER A 176 14.61 7.80 -2.33
N ALA A 177 15.83 7.86 -2.88
CA ALA A 177 16.09 8.57 -4.13
C ALA A 177 15.29 7.98 -5.30
N LYS A 178 15.20 6.65 -5.40
CA LYS A 178 14.35 5.96 -6.38
C LYS A 178 12.88 6.36 -6.25
N SER A 179 12.33 6.33 -5.03
CA SER A 179 10.93 6.72 -4.80
C SER A 179 10.67 8.19 -5.16
N HIS A 180 11.59 9.10 -4.83
CA HIS A 180 11.49 10.51 -5.21
C HIS A 180 11.63 10.72 -6.73
N TYR A 181 12.51 9.98 -7.40
CA TYR A 181 12.60 10.01 -8.86
C TYR A 181 11.26 9.58 -9.50
N ASN A 182 10.70 8.45 -9.09
CA ASN A 182 9.43 7.94 -9.63
C ASN A 182 8.27 8.92 -9.35
N GLY A 183 8.16 9.45 -8.12
CA GLY A 183 7.13 10.40 -7.74
C GLY A 183 7.23 11.74 -8.45
N ALA A 184 8.45 12.21 -8.75
CA ALA A 184 8.65 13.44 -9.53
C ALA A 184 7.98 13.37 -10.91
N HIS A 185 7.86 12.17 -11.47
CA HIS A 185 7.23 11.92 -12.76
C HIS A 185 5.76 11.45 -12.65
N ASN A 186 5.15 11.57 -11.45
CA ASN A 186 3.76 11.20 -11.23
C ASN A 186 2.92 12.44 -10.88
N PRO A 187 1.98 12.87 -11.76
CA PRO A 187 1.21 14.09 -11.53
C PRO A 187 0.27 14.02 -10.31
N LYS A 188 0.00 12.83 -9.79
CA LYS A 188 -0.82 12.62 -8.59
C LYS A 188 -0.01 12.51 -7.30
N ALA A 189 1.31 12.46 -7.38
CA ALA A 189 2.16 12.35 -6.20
C ALA A 189 2.18 13.64 -5.37
N HIS A 190 2.30 13.47 -4.05
CA HIS A 190 2.46 14.57 -3.10
C HIS A 190 3.79 15.30 -3.32
N LEU A 191 4.91 14.57 -3.34
CA LEU A 191 6.25 15.11 -3.45
C LEU A 191 6.79 14.90 -4.88
N GLN A 192 6.58 15.89 -5.74
CA GLN A 192 6.97 15.84 -7.15
C GLN A 192 8.37 16.44 -7.37
N ARG A 193 9.36 15.98 -6.59
CA ARG A 193 10.73 16.50 -6.68
C ARG A 193 11.73 15.35 -6.56
N GLU A 194 12.65 15.30 -7.49
CA GLU A 194 13.83 14.43 -7.38
C GLU A 194 14.73 14.88 -6.24
N VAL A 195 15.27 13.91 -5.50
CA VAL A 195 16.18 14.14 -4.38
C VAL A 195 17.36 13.22 -4.53
N SER A 196 18.57 13.77 -4.53
CA SER A 196 19.79 12.97 -4.68
C SER A 196 20.09 12.16 -3.42
N VAL A 197 20.82 11.06 -3.58
CA VAL A 197 21.31 10.24 -2.45
C VAL A 197 22.08 11.10 -1.45
N GLU A 198 22.93 11.99 -1.92
CA GLU A 198 23.74 12.87 -1.04
C GLU A 198 22.87 13.85 -0.24
N THR A 199 21.79 14.39 -0.84
CA THR A 199 20.81 15.21 -0.11
C THR A 199 20.12 14.39 0.99
N ILE A 200 19.76 13.14 0.70
CA ILE A 200 19.10 12.24 1.66
C ILE A 200 20.06 11.85 2.80
N MET A 201 21.32 11.57 2.47
CA MET A 201 22.36 11.26 3.46
C MET A 201 22.56 12.37 4.49
N ASN A 202 22.45 13.64 4.04
CA ASN A 202 22.68 14.83 4.86
C ASN A 202 21.40 15.47 5.40
N ALA A 203 20.23 14.81 5.20
CA ALA A 203 18.95 15.34 5.67
C ALA A 203 18.84 15.34 7.21
N PRO A 204 18.04 16.25 7.80
CA PRO A 204 17.76 16.21 9.23
C PRO A 204 17.31 14.83 9.70
N MET A 205 17.86 14.38 10.83
CA MET A 205 17.56 13.09 11.42
C MET A 205 16.19 13.12 12.13
N VAL A 206 15.35 12.12 11.88
CA VAL A 206 14.06 11.92 12.55
C VAL A 206 14.21 10.89 13.68
N ALA A 207 14.73 9.72 13.37
CA ALA A 207 15.09 8.66 14.32
C ALA A 207 16.24 7.85 13.71
N TRP A 208 17.44 7.97 14.29
CA TRP A 208 18.63 7.37 13.68
C TRP A 208 18.45 5.88 13.36
N PRO A 209 18.76 5.37 12.13
CA PRO A 209 19.42 6.08 11.01
C PRO A 209 18.47 6.74 10.01
N LEU A 210 17.18 6.86 10.32
CA LEU A 210 16.16 7.42 9.43
C LEU A 210 16.18 8.96 9.48
N GLY A 211 16.49 9.60 8.35
CA GLY A 211 16.36 11.03 8.14
C GLY A 211 14.99 11.39 7.54
N LEU A 212 14.79 12.68 7.30
CA LEU A 212 13.52 13.23 6.79
C LEU A 212 13.03 12.52 5.52
N PHE A 213 13.91 12.29 4.56
CA PHE A 213 13.55 11.64 3.30
C PHE A 213 13.46 10.11 3.39
N ASP A 214 13.78 9.50 4.52
CA ASP A 214 13.55 8.07 4.76
C ASP A 214 12.15 7.78 5.28
N CYS A 215 11.40 8.82 5.65
CA CYS A 215 10.06 8.73 6.20
C CYS A 215 9.02 9.21 5.17
N CYS A 216 7.86 8.58 5.11
CA CYS A 216 6.73 9.11 4.34
C CYS A 216 6.16 10.36 5.02
N GLY A 217 5.67 11.30 4.23
CA GLY A 217 4.96 12.47 4.72
C GLY A 217 3.52 12.15 5.16
N VAL A 218 3.01 12.92 6.11
CA VAL A 218 1.57 12.90 6.45
C VAL A 218 0.79 13.48 5.29
N THR A 219 -0.16 12.73 4.75
CA THR A 219 -0.77 13.01 3.45
C THR A 219 -2.27 12.76 3.47
N ASP A 220 -3.03 13.62 2.79
CA ASP A 220 -4.45 13.46 2.52
C ASP A 220 -4.68 12.84 1.15
N GLY A 221 -5.77 12.09 0.98
CA GLY A 221 -6.16 11.55 -0.31
C GLY A 221 -7.20 10.44 -0.23
N ALA A 222 -7.74 10.08 -1.38
CA ALA A 222 -8.70 8.99 -1.55
C ALA A 222 -8.40 8.18 -2.81
N ALA A 223 -8.81 6.91 -2.79
CA ALA A 223 -8.76 6.03 -3.95
C ALA A 223 -9.99 5.12 -3.99
N ALA A 224 -10.39 4.71 -5.19
CA ALA A 224 -11.58 3.88 -5.42
C ALA A 224 -11.32 2.80 -6.47
N ALA A 225 -12.00 1.65 -6.33
CA ALA A 225 -11.98 0.56 -7.30
C ALA A 225 -13.38 -0.02 -7.49
N ILE A 226 -13.73 -0.37 -8.74
CA ILE A 226 -14.98 -1.01 -9.11
C ILE A 226 -14.68 -2.45 -9.53
N ILE A 227 -15.30 -3.39 -8.85
CA ILE A 227 -15.05 -4.83 -8.93
C ILE A 227 -16.28 -5.54 -9.46
N VAL A 228 -16.07 -6.44 -10.41
CA VAL A 228 -17.12 -7.28 -11.02
C VAL A 228 -16.63 -8.73 -11.16
N ARG A 229 -17.50 -9.65 -11.51
CA ARG A 229 -17.12 -11.01 -11.88
C ARG A 229 -16.21 -11.02 -13.10
N ALA A 230 -15.21 -11.88 -13.09
CA ALA A 230 -14.20 -11.97 -14.16
C ALA A 230 -14.82 -12.33 -15.53
N ASP A 231 -15.82 -13.23 -15.54
CA ASP A 231 -16.52 -13.65 -16.76
C ASP A 231 -17.35 -12.54 -17.41
N ARG A 232 -17.71 -11.49 -16.64
CA ARG A 232 -18.46 -10.34 -17.10
C ARG A 232 -17.61 -9.10 -17.36
N ALA A 233 -16.34 -9.11 -16.94
CA ALA A 233 -15.51 -7.91 -16.95
C ALA A 233 -15.35 -7.29 -18.36
N LYS A 234 -15.30 -8.12 -19.41
CA LYS A 234 -15.19 -7.67 -20.79
C LYS A 234 -16.47 -7.06 -21.36
N ASP A 235 -17.62 -7.24 -20.71
CA ASP A 235 -18.86 -6.56 -21.06
C ASP A 235 -18.79 -5.05 -20.77
N PHE A 236 -17.93 -4.67 -19.81
CA PHE A 236 -17.75 -3.28 -19.38
C PHE A 236 -16.57 -2.61 -20.08
N ARG A 237 -15.44 -3.33 -20.25
CA ARG A 237 -14.24 -2.76 -20.86
C ARG A 237 -13.34 -3.84 -21.49
N PRO A 238 -12.52 -3.49 -22.52
CA PRO A 238 -11.67 -4.45 -23.23
C PRO A 238 -10.43 -4.88 -22.42
N ASP A 239 -9.99 -4.06 -21.45
CA ASP A 239 -8.72 -4.18 -20.72
C ASP A 239 -8.87 -4.22 -19.18
N PRO A 240 -9.78 -5.05 -18.61
CA PRO A 240 -9.88 -5.21 -17.18
C PRO A 240 -8.64 -5.90 -16.62
N ILE A 241 -8.41 -5.79 -15.30
CA ILE A 241 -7.37 -6.57 -14.62
C ILE A 241 -8.00 -7.63 -13.73
N TYR A 242 -7.36 -8.78 -13.63
CA TYR A 242 -7.91 -9.96 -12.96
C TYR A 242 -7.17 -10.29 -11.67
N VAL A 243 -7.90 -10.64 -10.63
CA VAL A 243 -7.33 -11.14 -9.38
C VAL A 243 -6.60 -12.46 -9.62
N LYS A 244 -5.36 -12.54 -9.15
CA LYS A 244 -4.56 -13.78 -9.09
C LYS A 244 -4.39 -14.28 -7.67
N ALA A 245 -4.30 -13.39 -6.68
CA ALA A 245 -4.29 -13.72 -5.27
C ALA A 245 -4.75 -12.54 -4.40
N LEU A 246 -5.40 -12.86 -3.28
CA LEU A 246 -5.76 -11.92 -2.23
C LEU A 246 -5.52 -12.56 -0.87
N GLN A 247 -4.48 -12.12 -0.15
CA GLN A 247 -4.11 -12.68 1.13
C GLN A 247 -4.03 -11.60 2.21
N ILE A 248 -4.56 -11.92 3.39
CA ILE A 248 -4.33 -11.18 4.63
C ILE A 248 -3.68 -12.12 5.64
N ALA A 249 -2.70 -11.60 6.39
CA ALA A 249 -2.13 -12.26 7.56
C ALA A 249 -2.02 -11.27 8.70
N VAL A 250 -2.26 -11.73 9.91
CA VAL A 250 -2.14 -10.95 11.14
C VAL A 250 -1.09 -11.61 12.01
N SER A 251 -0.17 -10.83 12.57
CA SER A 251 0.84 -11.35 13.49
C SER A 251 0.18 -11.77 14.82
N PRO A 252 0.64 -12.88 15.43
CA PRO A 252 0.10 -13.33 16.71
C PRO A 252 0.62 -12.54 17.92
N GLU A 253 1.43 -11.51 17.72
CA GLU A 253 2.18 -10.76 18.76
C GLU A 253 3.24 -11.58 19.53
N GLU A 254 3.35 -12.86 19.35
CA GLU A 254 4.27 -13.71 20.10
C GLU A 254 5.72 -13.28 19.92
N GLU A 255 6.11 -12.95 18.69
CA GLU A 255 7.47 -12.48 18.39
C GLU A 255 7.83 -11.23 19.21
N PHE A 256 6.91 -10.27 19.29
CA PHE A 256 7.12 -9.01 20.00
C PHE A 256 7.11 -9.22 21.52
N ARG A 257 6.12 -9.95 22.05
CA ARG A 257 5.93 -10.14 23.51
C ARG A 257 7.04 -10.93 24.16
N TYR A 258 7.54 -11.98 23.48
CA TYR A 258 8.54 -12.89 24.05
C TYR A 258 9.94 -12.65 23.53
N HIS A 259 10.19 -11.48 22.93
CA HIS A 259 11.48 -11.10 22.33
C HIS A 259 12.03 -12.13 21.33
N GLN A 260 11.15 -12.81 20.61
CA GLN A 260 11.52 -13.80 19.59
C GLN A 260 11.82 -13.14 18.24
N TRP A 261 11.41 -11.90 18.05
CA TRP A 261 11.68 -11.16 16.83
C TRP A 261 13.15 -10.73 16.77
N ASP A 262 13.83 -11.13 15.72
CA ASP A 262 15.24 -10.80 15.51
C ASP A 262 15.48 -9.36 15.01
N GLY A 263 14.42 -8.63 14.67
CA GLY A 263 14.47 -7.24 14.21
C GLY A 263 14.90 -7.06 12.76
N THR A 264 14.98 -8.13 11.97
CA THR A 264 15.52 -8.08 10.60
C THR A 264 14.55 -8.53 9.51
N HIS A 265 13.35 -9.02 9.88
CA HIS A 265 12.34 -9.51 8.96
C HIS A 265 10.93 -9.30 9.51
N VAL A 266 9.92 -9.49 8.67
CA VAL A 266 8.50 -9.49 9.02
C VAL A 266 7.91 -10.85 8.63
N GLU A 267 7.90 -11.81 9.56
CA GLU A 267 7.44 -13.17 9.31
C GLU A 267 6.00 -13.21 8.74
N THR A 268 5.16 -12.29 9.20
CA THR A 268 3.80 -12.14 8.68
C THR A 268 3.77 -11.88 7.17
N THR A 269 4.74 -11.09 6.65
CA THR A 269 4.93 -10.88 5.19
C THR A 269 5.31 -12.18 4.49
N VAL A 270 6.29 -12.92 5.02
CA VAL A 270 6.75 -14.20 4.44
C VAL A 270 5.58 -15.18 4.31
N ARG A 271 4.76 -15.29 5.37
CA ARG A 271 3.58 -16.17 5.40
C ARG A 271 2.50 -15.74 4.41
N ALA A 272 2.21 -14.45 4.34
CA ALA A 272 1.24 -13.91 3.39
C ALA A 272 1.71 -14.09 1.94
N ALA A 273 2.97 -13.76 1.64
CA ALA A 273 3.58 -13.90 0.31
C ALA A 273 3.56 -15.36 -0.18
N THR A 274 3.99 -16.29 0.66
CA THR A 274 3.98 -17.73 0.32
C THR A 274 2.57 -18.21 -0.06
N ARG A 275 1.55 -17.77 0.69
CA ARG A 275 0.16 -18.11 0.36
C ARG A 275 -0.32 -17.44 -0.93
N ALA A 276 0.04 -16.15 -1.14
CA ALA A 276 -0.33 -15.41 -2.33
C ALA A 276 0.30 -16.02 -3.60
N TYR A 277 1.58 -16.37 -3.55
CA TYR A 277 2.25 -17.03 -4.68
C TYR A 277 1.62 -18.39 -5.01
N LYS A 278 1.29 -19.18 -3.99
CA LYS A 278 0.60 -20.46 -4.20
C LYS A 278 -0.78 -20.27 -4.85
N GLU A 279 -1.57 -19.28 -4.38
CA GLU A 279 -2.88 -18.96 -4.96
C GLU A 279 -2.73 -18.47 -6.41
N ALA A 280 -1.78 -17.58 -6.69
CA ALA A 280 -1.52 -17.07 -8.02
C ALA A 280 -0.86 -18.08 -8.97
N GLY A 281 -0.29 -19.17 -8.45
CA GLY A 281 0.48 -20.15 -9.21
C GLY A 281 1.88 -19.65 -9.61
N ILE A 282 2.42 -18.65 -8.90
CA ILE A 282 3.78 -18.12 -9.07
C ILE A 282 4.77 -19.02 -8.35
N LYS A 283 5.80 -19.47 -9.03
CA LYS A 283 6.87 -20.33 -8.49
C LYS A 283 8.16 -19.58 -8.20
N ASN A 284 8.48 -18.59 -9.03
CA ASN A 284 9.65 -17.74 -8.90
C ASN A 284 9.23 -16.26 -8.98
N PRO A 285 8.92 -15.62 -7.85
CA PRO A 285 8.42 -14.24 -7.85
C PRO A 285 9.42 -13.25 -8.46
N ARG A 286 10.74 -13.50 -8.31
CA ARG A 286 11.79 -12.65 -8.88
C ARG A 286 11.75 -12.57 -10.42
N GLU A 287 11.29 -13.63 -11.09
CA GLU A 287 11.28 -13.74 -12.54
C GLU A 287 9.88 -13.53 -13.14
N GLU A 288 8.84 -13.88 -12.39
CA GLU A 288 7.47 -13.90 -12.92
C GLU A 288 6.71 -12.58 -12.68
N LEU A 289 7.04 -11.85 -11.60
CA LEU A 289 6.46 -10.52 -11.35
C LEU A 289 7.06 -9.50 -12.32
N SER A 290 6.24 -8.55 -12.76
CA SER A 290 6.65 -7.46 -13.66
C SER A 290 6.81 -6.13 -12.94
N LEU A 291 6.11 -5.95 -11.82
CA LEU A 291 6.20 -4.80 -10.92
C LEU A 291 5.71 -5.16 -9.53
N ILE A 292 6.20 -4.43 -8.56
CA ILE A 292 5.73 -4.52 -7.18
C ILE A 292 5.48 -3.11 -6.62
N GLU A 293 4.38 -2.96 -5.89
CA GLU A 293 4.06 -1.80 -5.08
C GLU A 293 4.13 -2.24 -3.62
N VAL A 294 5.15 -1.81 -2.88
CA VAL A 294 5.37 -2.26 -1.51
C VAL A 294 5.23 -1.14 -0.51
N HIS A 295 4.96 -1.50 0.72
CA HIS A 295 4.82 -0.57 1.83
C HIS A 295 6.19 0.00 2.23
N ASP A 296 6.48 1.19 1.77
CA ASP A 296 7.72 1.94 2.01
C ASP A 296 7.50 3.16 2.92
N CYS A 297 6.68 3.01 3.97
CA CYS A 297 6.48 4.10 4.94
C CYS A 297 7.81 4.62 5.49
N PHE A 298 8.82 3.75 5.55
CA PHE A 298 10.23 4.07 5.79
C PHE A 298 11.08 3.28 4.79
N SER A 299 12.22 3.85 4.38
CA SER A 299 13.09 3.21 3.39
C SER A 299 13.62 1.85 3.81
N ILE A 300 13.85 1.64 5.12
CA ILE A 300 14.23 0.32 5.65
C ILE A 300 13.13 -0.73 5.46
N THR A 301 11.87 -0.33 5.53
CA THR A 301 10.74 -1.25 5.35
C THR A 301 10.79 -1.86 3.96
N GLU A 302 11.00 -1.05 2.93
CA GLU A 302 11.13 -1.52 1.55
C GLU A 302 12.33 -2.48 1.39
N LEU A 303 13.48 -2.17 1.99
CA LEU A 303 14.67 -3.04 1.95
C LEU A 303 14.38 -4.43 2.52
N VAL A 304 13.75 -4.50 3.68
CA VAL A 304 13.40 -5.76 4.35
C VAL A 304 12.33 -6.53 3.56
N ILE A 305 11.34 -5.83 3.02
CA ILE A 305 10.24 -6.44 2.26
C ILE A 305 10.74 -7.12 0.98
N TYR A 306 11.78 -6.65 0.33
CA TYR A 306 12.38 -7.34 -0.83
C TYR A 306 12.79 -8.78 -0.52
N GLU A 307 13.29 -9.00 0.68
CA GLU A 307 13.70 -10.32 1.18
C GLU A 307 12.50 -11.13 1.68
N ASP A 308 11.57 -10.48 2.38
CA ASP A 308 10.38 -11.12 2.94
C ASP A 308 9.37 -11.54 1.86
N LEU A 309 9.36 -10.86 0.71
CA LEU A 309 8.65 -11.27 -0.49
C LEU A 309 9.36 -12.38 -1.28
N LEU A 310 10.48 -12.92 -0.76
CA LEU A 310 11.28 -13.98 -1.40
C LEU A 310 11.79 -13.57 -2.81
N ILE A 311 12.00 -12.30 -3.03
CA ILE A 311 12.52 -11.73 -4.29
C ILE A 311 14.04 -11.60 -4.22
N SER A 312 14.56 -10.90 -3.21
CA SER A 312 15.99 -10.90 -2.87
C SER A 312 16.29 -12.03 -1.89
N PRO A 313 17.43 -12.73 -2.02
CA PRO A 313 17.87 -13.64 -0.97
C PRO A 313 18.11 -12.91 0.34
N ARG A 314 17.90 -13.59 1.46
CA ARG A 314 18.05 -13.02 2.81
C ARG A 314 19.45 -12.41 3.01
N GLY A 315 19.52 -11.15 3.44
CA GLY A 315 20.74 -10.38 3.60
C GLY A 315 21.39 -9.87 2.31
N LYS A 316 20.70 -9.99 1.15
CA LYS A 316 21.23 -9.62 -0.17
C LYS A 316 20.45 -8.50 -0.88
N ALA A 317 19.42 -7.95 -0.24
CA ALA A 317 18.63 -6.88 -0.85
C ALA A 317 19.49 -5.63 -1.15
N LYS A 318 20.54 -5.37 -0.36
CA LYS A 318 21.50 -4.28 -0.64
C LYS A 318 22.14 -4.43 -2.02
N GLU A 319 22.56 -5.63 -2.41
CA GLU A 319 23.21 -5.89 -3.70
C GLU A 319 22.24 -5.59 -4.86
N ASP A 320 20.97 -5.96 -4.71
CA ASP A 320 19.92 -5.67 -5.68
C ASP A 320 19.62 -4.16 -5.76
N VAL A 321 19.61 -3.45 -4.63
CA VAL A 321 19.47 -1.99 -4.60
C VAL A 321 20.66 -1.31 -5.28
N ASP A 322 21.88 -1.77 -4.99
CA ASP A 322 23.11 -1.20 -5.57
C ASP A 322 23.19 -1.40 -7.08
N SER A 323 22.67 -2.52 -7.57
CA SER A 323 22.63 -2.82 -9.02
C SER A 323 21.49 -2.10 -9.77
N GLY A 324 20.59 -1.43 -9.07
CA GLY A 324 19.40 -0.82 -9.67
C GLY A 324 18.32 -1.81 -10.06
N PHE A 325 18.33 -3.04 -9.53
CA PHE A 325 17.36 -4.10 -9.86
C PHE A 325 15.89 -3.65 -9.70
N TYR A 326 15.61 -2.78 -8.71
CA TYR A 326 14.29 -2.27 -8.39
C TYR A 326 13.98 -0.88 -8.96
N ASN A 327 14.89 -0.29 -9.74
CA ASN A 327 14.66 1.00 -10.39
C ASN A 327 13.58 0.87 -11.48
N LEU A 328 13.05 2.00 -11.95
CA LEU A 328 12.01 2.04 -12.99
C LEU A 328 12.43 1.32 -14.28
N ASP A 329 13.70 1.40 -14.63
CA ASP A 329 14.35 0.72 -15.77
C ASP A 329 15.03 -0.61 -15.37
N GLY A 330 14.92 -1.02 -14.12
CA GLY A 330 15.47 -2.26 -13.59
C GLY A 330 14.67 -3.50 -13.97
N LYS A 331 15.11 -4.66 -13.52
CA LYS A 331 14.49 -5.94 -13.85
C LYS A 331 13.12 -6.14 -13.21
N LEU A 332 12.94 -5.66 -11.97
CA LEU A 332 11.65 -5.71 -11.26
C LEU A 332 11.37 -4.34 -10.61
N PRO A 333 10.78 -3.41 -11.34
CA PRO A 333 10.46 -2.09 -10.82
C PRO A 333 9.59 -2.14 -9.56
N CYS A 334 10.00 -1.35 -8.55
CA CYS A 334 9.32 -1.22 -7.29
C CYS A 334 8.86 0.21 -7.04
N ASN A 335 7.58 0.36 -6.62
CA ASN A 335 7.00 1.66 -6.32
C ASN A 335 7.17 2.63 -7.49
N SER A 336 6.74 2.18 -8.67
CA SER A 336 6.88 2.93 -9.92
C SER A 336 6.12 4.26 -9.91
N ASP A 337 5.19 4.43 -9.00
CA ASP A 337 4.41 5.65 -8.80
C ASP A 337 5.03 6.66 -7.81
N GLY A 338 6.10 6.26 -7.10
CA GLY A 338 6.76 7.02 -6.04
C GLY A 338 6.59 6.44 -4.65
N GLY A 339 5.79 5.38 -4.49
CA GLY A 339 5.55 4.71 -3.22
C GLY A 339 4.87 5.58 -2.17
N LEU A 340 4.81 5.12 -0.94
CA LEU A 340 4.27 5.89 0.19
C LEU A 340 5.10 7.13 0.48
N LYS A 341 6.40 7.07 0.18
CA LYS A 341 7.36 8.14 0.47
C LYS A 341 7.13 9.38 -0.38
N SER A 342 6.91 9.23 -1.67
CA SER A 342 6.79 10.35 -2.60
C SER A 342 5.36 10.53 -3.11
N PHE A 343 4.66 9.46 -3.46
CA PHE A 343 3.23 9.57 -3.81
C PHE A 343 2.42 9.99 -2.58
N GLY A 344 2.69 9.40 -1.42
CA GLY A 344 2.02 9.75 -0.17
C GLY A 344 1.31 8.56 0.47
N HIS A 345 0.91 8.76 1.76
CA HIS A 345 0.35 7.70 2.58
C HIS A 345 -0.93 8.10 3.32
N PRO A 346 -2.03 8.42 2.62
CA PRO A 346 -3.36 8.46 3.23
C PRO A 346 -3.75 7.04 3.61
N ILE A 347 -3.70 6.71 4.88
CA ILE A 347 -3.67 5.33 5.40
C ILE A 347 -4.79 4.47 4.84
N GLY A 348 -6.04 4.92 4.92
CA GLY A 348 -7.19 4.18 4.40
C GLY A 348 -7.21 4.01 2.88
N ALA A 349 -6.55 4.92 2.12
CA ALA A 349 -6.54 4.89 0.66
C ALA A 349 -5.36 4.09 0.08
N THR A 350 -4.26 3.94 0.82
CA THR A 350 -2.97 3.45 0.32
C THR A 350 -3.07 2.09 -0.37
N GLY A 351 -3.74 1.10 0.23
CA GLY A 351 -3.85 -0.24 -0.36
C GLY A 351 -4.59 -0.24 -1.71
N ILE A 352 -5.57 0.68 -1.88
CA ILE A 352 -6.29 0.85 -3.15
C ILE A 352 -5.41 1.58 -4.16
N ARG A 353 -4.67 2.64 -3.74
CA ARG A 353 -3.75 3.38 -4.60
C ARG A 353 -2.64 2.49 -5.17
N MET A 354 -2.10 1.56 -4.39
CA MET A 354 -1.10 0.59 -4.89
C MET A 354 -1.65 -0.24 -6.05
N VAL A 355 -2.91 -0.68 -5.95
CA VAL A 355 -3.57 -1.39 -7.04
C VAL A 355 -3.87 -0.46 -8.22
N TYR A 356 -4.16 0.84 -7.97
CA TYR A 356 -4.35 1.83 -9.03
C TYR A 356 -3.12 1.97 -9.92
N GLU A 357 -1.90 1.99 -9.36
CA GLU A 357 -0.69 2.02 -10.19
C GLU A 357 -0.55 0.74 -11.04
N ILE A 358 -0.74 -0.45 -10.45
CA ILE A 358 -0.71 -1.72 -11.18
C ILE A 358 -1.73 -1.71 -12.34
N TYR A 359 -2.94 -1.23 -12.05
CA TYR A 359 -4.01 -1.10 -13.03
C TYR A 359 -3.64 -0.17 -14.19
N LYS A 360 -3.11 1.02 -13.91
CA LYS A 360 -2.68 1.98 -14.93
C LYS A 360 -1.49 1.46 -15.74
N GLN A 361 -0.55 0.74 -15.12
CA GLN A 361 0.58 0.11 -15.82
C GLN A 361 0.11 -0.94 -16.82
N PHE A 362 -0.89 -1.76 -16.46
CA PHE A 362 -1.44 -2.76 -17.38
C PHE A 362 -2.20 -2.15 -18.56
N GLN A 363 -2.72 -0.95 -18.38
CA GLN A 363 -3.43 -0.20 -19.44
C GLN A 363 -2.53 0.67 -20.32
N GLY A 364 -1.24 0.77 -20.01
CA GLY A 364 -0.34 1.65 -20.75
C GLY A 364 -0.55 3.14 -20.47
N LYS A 365 -1.07 3.51 -19.29
CA LYS A 365 -1.47 4.88 -18.93
C LYS A 365 -0.54 5.58 -17.94
N CYS A 366 0.72 5.12 -17.80
CA CYS A 366 1.67 5.69 -16.83
C CYS A 366 2.68 6.68 -17.45
N GLY A 367 2.53 7.05 -18.73
CA GLY A 367 3.39 8.03 -19.39
C GLY A 367 4.86 7.63 -19.36
N ILE A 368 5.73 8.54 -18.90
CA ILE A 368 7.18 8.29 -18.79
C ILE A 368 7.53 7.15 -17.82
N ARG A 369 6.66 6.83 -16.86
CA ARG A 369 6.84 5.73 -15.90
C ARG A 369 6.34 4.38 -16.43
N GLN A 370 5.88 4.33 -17.68
CA GLN A 370 5.27 3.13 -18.26
C GLN A 370 6.28 2.00 -18.39
N LEU A 371 5.96 0.85 -17.80
CA LEU A 371 6.73 -0.37 -17.89
C LEU A 371 6.44 -1.14 -19.17
N LYS A 372 7.42 -1.88 -19.65
CA LYS A 372 7.31 -2.64 -20.90
C LYS A 372 6.57 -3.96 -20.66
N ASN A 373 5.37 -4.08 -21.23
CA ASN A 373 4.56 -5.31 -21.24
C ASN A 373 4.39 -6.00 -19.87
N PRO A 374 3.93 -5.30 -18.82
CA PRO A 374 3.74 -5.91 -17.51
C PRO A 374 2.63 -6.97 -17.55
N ARG A 375 2.84 -8.12 -16.89
CA ARG A 375 1.92 -9.26 -16.85
C ARG A 375 1.35 -9.54 -15.47
N PHE A 376 2.19 -9.53 -14.43
CA PHE A 376 1.80 -9.70 -13.03
C PHE A 376 2.32 -8.52 -12.21
N GLY A 377 1.42 -7.92 -11.43
CA GLY A 377 1.74 -6.89 -10.45
C GLY A 377 1.36 -7.35 -9.05
N LEU A 378 2.23 -7.11 -8.07
CA LEU A 378 1.99 -7.40 -6.67
C LEU A 378 1.89 -6.11 -5.87
N SER A 379 0.88 -5.98 -5.00
CA SER A 379 0.88 -4.99 -3.93
C SER A 379 1.09 -5.65 -2.57
N HIS A 380 1.95 -5.05 -1.74
CA HIS A 380 2.20 -5.43 -0.36
C HIS A 380 1.92 -4.25 0.56
N ASN A 381 0.98 -4.39 1.48
CA ASN A 381 0.56 -3.34 2.40
C ASN A 381 0.71 -3.81 3.85
N LEU A 382 1.50 -3.07 4.65
CA LEU A 382 1.78 -3.37 6.06
C LEU A 382 1.04 -2.39 6.96
N GLY A 383 0.15 -2.88 7.81
CA GLY A 383 -0.52 -2.09 8.84
C GLY A 383 0.05 -2.38 10.22
N GLY A 384 0.44 -1.37 10.97
CA GLY A 384 1.03 -1.51 12.30
C GLY A 384 2.55 -1.51 12.31
N PHE A 385 3.16 -2.31 13.17
CA PHE A 385 4.62 -2.38 13.38
C PHE A 385 5.17 -3.74 12.93
N PRO A 386 6.46 -3.87 12.62
CA PRO A 386 7.03 -5.07 11.99
C PRO A 386 6.70 -6.42 12.64
N ALA A 387 6.71 -6.51 13.98
CA ALA A 387 6.39 -7.74 14.72
C ALA A 387 4.96 -7.75 15.30
N ASN A 388 4.17 -6.73 14.99
CA ASN A 388 2.78 -6.56 15.45
C ASN A 388 1.99 -5.87 14.33
N CYS A 389 1.66 -6.63 13.30
CA CYS A 389 1.15 -6.07 12.05
C CYS A 389 0.05 -6.91 11.41
N VAL A 390 -0.63 -6.25 10.48
CA VAL A 390 -1.50 -6.87 9.49
C VAL A 390 -0.84 -6.70 8.12
N ILE A 391 -0.69 -7.77 7.37
CA ILE A 391 -0.12 -7.77 6.03
C ILE A 391 -1.21 -8.11 5.02
N GLY A 392 -1.42 -7.20 4.07
CA GLY A 392 -2.23 -7.43 2.88
C GLY A 392 -1.35 -7.63 1.65
N ILE A 393 -1.56 -8.71 0.91
CA ILE A 393 -0.91 -8.96 -0.38
C ILE A 393 -1.95 -9.22 -1.44
N THR A 394 -1.89 -8.46 -2.53
CA THR A 394 -2.70 -8.72 -3.72
C THR A 394 -1.80 -8.99 -4.92
N ILE A 395 -2.21 -9.91 -5.78
CA ILE A 395 -1.55 -10.15 -7.07
C ILE A 395 -2.59 -10.01 -8.16
N TRP A 396 -2.26 -9.23 -9.17
CA TRP A 396 -3.10 -8.92 -10.32
C TRP A 396 -2.46 -9.36 -11.61
N GLY A 397 -3.28 -9.76 -12.57
CA GLY A 397 -2.84 -10.15 -13.90
C GLY A 397 -3.64 -9.45 -14.99
N LYS A 398 -2.99 -9.22 -16.13
CA LYS A 398 -3.61 -8.62 -17.31
C LYS A 398 -4.58 -9.58 -18.03
N GLU A 399 -4.37 -10.87 -17.86
CA GLU A 399 -5.14 -11.93 -18.54
C GLU A 399 -5.75 -12.87 -17.50
N LEU A 400 -6.80 -13.62 -17.89
CA LEU A 400 -7.39 -14.69 -17.08
C LEU A 400 -6.45 -15.89 -16.93
#